data_ecdb6e36dfb9cda2c6934b2d0f66958f
#
_entry.id   ecdb6e36dfb9cda2c6934b2d0f66958f
#
_cell.length_a   1.000
_cell.length_b   1.000
_cell.length_c   1.000
_cell.angle_alpha   90.00
_cell.angle_beta   90.00
_cell.angle_gamma   90.00
#
_symmetry.space_group_name_H-M   'P 1'
#
loop_
_entity.id
_entity.type
_entity.pdbx_description
1 polymer ?
#
loop_
_entity_poly.entity_id
_entity_poly.type
_entity_poly.pdbx_seq_one_letter_code
_entity_poly.pdbx_strand_id
1 'polypeptide(L)'
;MNALWQAVWHNLFARHPRAVSAARRDMTLLHRDCGSCNGCEIELRLALSIAHDSTRRGLSLASSPQQADTMLVTGPVTHNTQAHLGATWDAMPDPKFVVALGDCAIDGGVFRGSYAVAGGAGSTLPVDLAIRGCPPTARQILDALGGDTTPVS
;
A
#
# COMPACT_ATOMS: atom_id res chain seq x y z
N MET A 1 -4.19 -27.28 -5.54
CA MET A 1 -5.22 -26.51 -4.77
C MET A 1 -5.97 -25.65 -5.77
N ASN A 2 -7.29 -25.87 -5.91
CA ASN A 2 -8.09 -25.34 -7.00
C ASN A 2 -8.31 -23.82 -6.91
N ALA A 3 -8.22 -23.15 -8.07
CA ALA A 3 -8.47 -21.70 -8.22
C ALA A 3 -9.81 -21.22 -7.60
N LEU A 4 -10.81 -22.09 -7.51
CA LEU A 4 -12.10 -21.86 -6.87
C LEU A 4 -11.95 -21.62 -5.33
N TRP A 5 -11.06 -22.32 -4.64
CA TRP A 5 -10.81 -22.13 -3.23
C TRP A 5 -10.08 -20.82 -2.93
N GLN A 6 -9.19 -20.39 -3.83
CA GLN A 6 -8.53 -19.08 -3.72
C GLN A 6 -9.55 -17.94 -3.91
N ALA A 7 -10.47 -18.06 -4.87
CA ALA A 7 -11.52 -17.07 -5.07
C ALA A 7 -12.51 -17.00 -3.91
N VAL A 8 -12.86 -18.13 -3.30
CA VAL A 8 -13.73 -18.19 -2.12
C VAL A 8 -13.04 -17.60 -0.88
N TRP A 9 -11.74 -17.89 -0.67
CA TRP A 9 -10.95 -17.28 0.39
C TRP A 9 -10.83 -15.76 0.21
N HIS A 10 -10.57 -15.28 -1.02
CA HIS A 10 -10.52 -13.86 -1.33
C HIS A 10 -11.83 -13.13 -1.03
N ASN A 11 -12.99 -13.75 -1.35
CA ASN A 11 -14.29 -13.13 -1.10
C ASN A 11 -14.76 -13.22 0.36
N LEU A 12 -14.39 -14.25 1.09
CA LEU A 12 -14.80 -14.41 2.49
C LEU A 12 -13.95 -13.58 3.47
N PHE A 13 -12.71 -13.26 3.10
CA PHE A 13 -11.77 -12.49 3.90
C PHE A 13 -11.38 -11.14 3.28
N ALA A 14 -12.04 -10.70 2.20
CA ALA A 14 -11.93 -9.34 1.71
C ALA A 14 -12.44 -8.38 2.79
N ARG A 15 -11.56 -7.98 3.68
CA ARG A 15 -11.86 -6.95 4.69
C ARG A 15 -12.20 -5.66 3.97
N HIS A 16 -13.35 -5.10 4.28
CA HIS A 16 -13.78 -3.83 3.71
C HIS A 16 -12.73 -2.73 3.96
N PRO A 17 -12.36 -1.93 2.94
CA PRO A 17 -11.34 -0.87 3.04
C PRO A 17 -11.58 0.13 4.19
N ARG A 18 -12.82 0.27 4.64
CA ARG A 18 -13.20 1.17 5.74
C ARG A 18 -12.72 0.74 7.13
N ALA A 19 -12.32 -0.52 7.31
CA ALA A 19 -11.92 -1.01 8.64
C ALA A 19 -10.46 -0.66 9.01
N VAL A 20 -9.60 -0.40 8.02
CA VAL A 20 -8.16 -0.15 8.25
C VAL A 20 -7.93 1.23 8.85
N SER A 21 -8.62 2.26 8.34
CA SER A 21 -8.43 3.66 8.76
C SER A 21 -9.07 4.00 10.12
N ALA A 22 -10.22 3.39 10.43
CA ALA A 22 -10.97 3.75 11.64
C ALA A 22 -10.49 3.05 12.93
N ALA A 23 -9.72 1.95 12.81
CA ALA A 23 -9.39 1.08 13.95
C ALA A 23 -7.96 1.22 14.48
N ARG A 24 -7.05 1.92 13.80
CA ARG A 24 -5.64 1.95 14.18
C ARG A 24 -5.13 3.37 14.40
N ARG A 25 -4.67 3.61 15.62
CA ARG A 25 -3.99 4.85 16.01
C ARG A 25 -2.50 4.84 15.68
N ASP A 26 -1.90 3.65 15.53
CA ASP A 26 -0.47 3.49 15.26
C ASP A 26 -0.29 2.50 14.10
N MET A 27 0.45 2.91 13.06
CA MET A 27 0.82 2.07 11.91
C MET A 27 2.32 2.10 11.70
N THR A 28 2.91 0.92 11.57
CA THR A 28 4.32 0.76 11.23
C THR A 28 4.45 0.34 9.77
N LEU A 29 4.84 1.31 8.95
CA LEU A 29 4.84 1.21 7.50
C LEU A 29 6.12 0.58 6.97
N LEU A 30 6.01 -0.44 6.14
CA LEU A 30 7.09 -0.96 5.32
C LEU A 30 6.87 -0.54 3.88
N HIS A 31 7.69 0.35 3.36
CA HIS A 31 7.62 0.76 1.96
C HIS A 31 8.26 -0.27 1.03
N ARG A 32 7.57 -0.60 -0.07
CA ARG A 32 8.03 -1.45 -1.17
C ARG A 32 7.82 -0.77 -2.51
N ASP A 33 8.92 -0.44 -3.16
CA ASP A 33 8.95 0.00 -4.55
C ASP A 33 8.94 -1.20 -5.50
N CYS A 34 7.97 -1.22 -6.42
CA CYS A 34 7.79 -2.29 -7.40
C CYS A 34 8.12 -1.86 -8.84
N GLY A 35 8.68 -0.68 -9.02
CA GLY A 35 9.06 -0.12 -10.32
C GLY A 35 8.51 1.29 -10.52
N SER A 36 8.53 2.11 -9.48
CA SER A 36 8.01 3.47 -9.51
C SER A 36 8.92 4.45 -10.24
N CYS A 37 8.35 5.61 -10.59
CA CYS A 37 9.10 6.76 -11.13
C CYS A 37 9.65 7.68 -10.04
N ASN A 38 9.60 7.28 -8.77
CA ASN A 38 9.98 8.04 -7.57
C ASN A 38 9.05 9.22 -7.20
N GLY A 39 7.98 9.48 -7.94
CA GLY A 39 7.03 10.54 -7.60
C GLY A 39 6.29 10.28 -6.29
N CYS A 40 5.74 9.08 -6.14
CA CYS A 40 5.04 8.68 -4.92
C CYS A 40 5.97 8.61 -3.69
N GLU A 41 7.24 8.23 -3.88
CA GLU A 41 8.24 8.18 -2.82
C GLU A 41 8.60 9.56 -2.29
N ILE A 42 8.71 10.54 -3.19
CA ILE A 42 8.99 11.95 -2.81
C ILE A 42 7.84 12.47 -1.94
N GLU A 43 6.60 12.29 -2.37
CA GLU A 43 5.42 12.69 -1.62
C GLU A 43 5.28 11.93 -0.30
N LEU A 44 5.60 10.63 -0.30
CA LEU A 44 5.61 9.82 0.92
C LEU A 44 6.67 10.32 1.92
N ARG A 45 7.89 10.60 1.44
CA ARG A 45 8.94 11.16 2.28
C ARG A 45 8.56 12.53 2.83
N LEU A 46 7.93 13.37 2.01
CA LEU A 46 7.42 14.67 2.44
C LEU A 46 6.34 14.48 3.52
N ALA A 47 5.39 13.58 3.31
CA ALA A 47 4.36 13.25 4.29
C ALA A 47 4.96 12.81 5.64
N LEU A 48 5.96 11.95 5.59
CA LEU A 48 6.62 11.45 6.81
C LEU A 48 7.60 12.45 7.43
N SER A 49 8.17 13.38 6.65
CA SER A 49 9.10 14.41 7.12
C SER A 49 8.41 15.62 7.74
N ILE A 50 7.13 15.84 7.52
CA ILE A 50 6.30 16.76 8.31
C ILE A 50 6.16 16.12 9.70
N ALA A 51 7.31 16.07 10.40
CA ALA A 51 7.60 15.17 11.52
C ALA A 51 6.65 15.33 12.72
N HIS A 52 6.06 16.50 12.89
CA HIS A 52 5.11 16.70 13.97
C HIS A 52 3.73 16.10 13.70
N ASP A 53 3.35 15.97 12.43
CA ASP A 53 2.03 15.49 12.08
C ASP A 53 2.00 13.95 11.90
N SER A 54 3.04 13.37 11.32
CA SER A 54 3.13 11.91 11.17
C SER A 54 3.23 11.17 12.51
N THR A 55 4.05 11.67 13.43
CA THR A 55 4.17 11.10 14.78
C THR A 55 2.89 11.28 15.60
N ARG A 56 2.21 12.41 15.49
CA ARG A 56 0.90 12.64 16.11
C ARG A 56 -0.19 11.72 15.56
N ARG A 57 -0.05 11.31 14.29
CA ARG A 57 -0.95 10.38 13.62
C ARG A 57 -0.56 8.91 13.84
N GLY A 58 0.50 8.64 14.62
CA GLY A 58 0.95 7.29 14.91
C GLY A 58 1.57 6.57 13.72
N LEU A 59 2.21 7.31 12.78
CA LEU A 59 2.87 6.72 11.62
C LEU A 59 4.36 6.58 11.88
N SER A 60 4.90 5.38 11.69
CA SER A 60 6.34 5.09 11.79
C SER A 60 6.80 4.24 10.62
N LEU A 61 8.11 4.28 10.30
CA LEU A 61 8.71 3.42 9.28
C LEU A 61 9.37 2.21 9.92
N ALA A 62 9.09 1.04 9.35
CA ALA A 62 9.77 -0.20 9.68
C ALA A 62 11.07 -0.34 8.87
N SER A 63 12.10 -0.86 9.51
CA SER A 63 13.35 -1.23 8.85
C SER A 63 13.33 -2.66 8.31
N SER A 64 12.42 -3.50 8.77
CA SER A 64 12.29 -4.90 8.34
C SER A 64 10.82 -5.34 8.29
N PRO A 65 10.50 -6.37 7.47
CA PRO A 65 9.13 -6.89 7.38
C PRO A 65 8.57 -7.35 8.72
N GLN A 66 9.39 -7.91 9.59
CA GLN A 66 8.98 -8.44 10.90
C GLN A 66 8.51 -7.36 11.88
N GLN A 67 8.88 -6.11 11.64
CA GLN A 67 8.51 -4.97 12.48
C GLN A 67 7.30 -4.20 11.94
N ALA A 68 6.88 -4.52 10.70
CA ALA A 68 5.82 -3.80 10.02
C ALA A 68 4.46 -4.49 10.21
N ASP A 69 3.43 -3.69 10.30
CA ASP A 69 2.05 -4.13 10.24
C ASP A 69 1.33 -3.69 8.95
N THR A 70 1.92 -2.74 8.23
CA THR A 70 1.33 -2.18 7.01
C THR A 70 2.38 -2.12 5.90
N MET A 71 2.14 -2.83 4.80
CA MET A 71 2.95 -2.73 3.59
C MET A 71 2.40 -1.64 2.69
N LEU A 72 3.25 -0.68 2.35
CA LEU A 72 2.91 0.41 1.42
C LEU A 72 3.64 0.18 0.11
N VAL A 73 2.88 -0.08 -0.95
CA VAL A 73 3.40 -0.42 -2.28
C VAL A 73 3.31 0.78 -3.20
N THR A 74 4.41 1.10 -3.89
CA THR A 74 4.48 2.12 -4.94
C THR A 74 4.91 1.53 -6.28
N GLY A 75 4.54 2.20 -7.37
CA GLY A 75 4.83 1.76 -8.73
C GLY A 75 4.00 0.56 -9.20
N PRO A 76 4.03 0.27 -10.51
CA PRO A 76 3.41 -0.92 -11.06
C PRO A 76 4.19 -2.16 -10.60
N VAL A 77 3.48 -3.24 -10.30
CA VAL A 77 4.13 -4.51 -9.99
C VAL A 77 4.68 -5.10 -11.29
N THR A 78 6.02 -5.19 -11.36
CA THR A 78 6.67 -5.84 -12.49
C THR A 78 6.79 -7.35 -12.26
N HIS A 79 6.95 -8.13 -13.33
CA HIS A 79 7.16 -9.58 -13.20
C HIS A 79 8.39 -9.91 -12.33
N ASN A 80 9.44 -9.07 -12.36
CA ASN A 80 10.63 -9.26 -11.55
C ASN A 80 10.41 -8.97 -10.06
N THR A 81 9.55 -8.00 -9.73
CA THR A 81 9.31 -7.60 -8.33
C THR A 81 8.20 -8.42 -7.66
N GLN A 82 7.36 -9.09 -8.44
CA GLN A 82 6.20 -9.83 -7.96
C GLN A 82 6.56 -10.88 -6.89
N ALA A 83 7.59 -11.70 -7.15
CA ALA A 83 8.04 -12.73 -6.20
C ALA A 83 8.59 -12.13 -4.89
N HIS A 84 9.36 -11.04 -5.00
CA HIS A 84 9.90 -10.33 -3.83
C HIS A 84 8.80 -9.65 -3.00
N LEU A 85 7.78 -9.12 -3.67
CA LEU A 85 6.64 -8.51 -3.00
C LEU A 85 5.87 -9.57 -2.17
N GLY A 86 5.59 -10.74 -2.76
CA GLY A 86 4.97 -11.86 -2.07
C GLY A 86 5.79 -12.36 -0.89
N ALA A 87 7.09 -12.60 -1.08
CA ALA A 87 7.98 -13.05 -0.01
C ALA A 87 8.07 -12.03 1.15
N THR A 88 8.04 -10.73 0.84
CA THR A 88 8.01 -9.69 1.87
C THR A 88 6.70 -9.73 2.67
N TRP A 89 5.58 -9.92 1.98
CA TRP A 89 4.27 -10.07 2.61
C TRP A 89 4.22 -11.27 3.55
N ASP A 90 4.74 -12.41 3.12
CA ASP A 90 4.77 -13.63 3.93
C ASP A 90 5.64 -13.47 5.19
N ALA A 91 6.68 -12.64 5.13
CA ALA A 91 7.58 -12.37 6.25
C ALA A 91 7.01 -11.38 7.29
N MET A 92 5.91 -10.71 7.00
CA MET A 92 5.24 -9.80 7.94
C MET A 92 4.34 -10.55 8.91
N PRO A 93 4.31 -10.15 10.21
CA PRO A 93 3.42 -10.74 11.19
C PRO A 93 1.96 -10.34 10.96
N ASP A 94 1.02 -11.20 11.36
CA ASP A 94 -0.41 -10.87 11.41
C ASP A 94 -0.77 -10.13 12.72
N PRO A 95 -1.74 -9.21 12.68
CA PRO A 95 -2.52 -8.74 11.54
C PRO A 95 -1.74 -7.74 10.68
N LYS A 96 -1.78 -7.91 9.36
CA LYS A 96 -1.05 -7.10 8.39
C LYS A 96 -1.97 -6.55 7.31
N PHE A 97 -1.59 -5.41 6.72
CA PHE A 97 -2.39 -4.65 5.75
C PHE A 97 -1.55 -4.24 4.55
N VAL A 98 -2.21 -4.07 3.39
CA VAL A 98 -1.59 -3.58 2.16
C VAL A 98 -2.24 -2.27 1.72
N VAL A 99 -1.39 -1.27 1.50
CA VAL A 99 -1.77 0.03 0.96
C VAL A 99 -1.14 0.18 -0.42
N ALA A 100 -1.95 0.36 -1.46
CA ALA A 100 -1.49 0.73 -2.79
C ALA A 100 -1.43 2.26 -2.92
N LEU A 101 -0.22 2.81 -3.07
CA LEU A 101 0.02 4.25 -3.15
C LEU A 101 0.29 4.69 -4.58
N GLY A 102 -0.62 5.50 -5.11
CA GLY A 102 -0.56 6.01 -6.47
C GLY A 102 -1.21 5.11 -7.51
N ASP A 103 -1.60 5.68 -8.63
CA ASP A 103 -2.34 4.98 -9.69
C ASP A 103 -1.56 3.79 -10.26
N CYS A 104 -0.23 3.89 -10.34
CA CYS A 104 0.62 2.78 -10.80
C CYS A 104 0.53 1.57 -9.88
N ALA A 105 0.50 1.77 -8.56
CA ALA A 105 0.36 0.69 -7.58
C ALA A 105 -1.06 0.12 -7.54
N ILE A 106 -2.07 0.89 -7.92
CA ILE A 106 -3.47 0.46 -7.89
C ILE A 106 -3.79 -0.46 -9.07
N ASP A 107 -3.42 -0.04 -10.28
CA ASP A 107 -3.86 -0.74 -11.49
C ASP A 107 -2.81 -0.78 -12.63
N GLY A 108 -1.56 -0.39 -12.35
CA GLY A 108 -0.49 -0.27 -13.33
C GLY A 108 -0.36 1.14 -13.93
N GLY A 109 -1.33 2.02 -13.73
CA GLY A 109 -1.31 3.41 -14.19
C GLY A 109 -1.01 3.52 -15.69
N VAL A 110 -0.09 4.43 -16.04
CA VAL A 110 0.36 4.64 -17.43
C VAL A 110 1.13 3.45 -18.01
N PHE A 111 1.59 2.52 -17.17
CA PHE A 111 2.34 1.32 -17.60
C PHE A 111 1.45 0.09 -17.77
N ARG A 112 0.13 0.23 -17.57
CA ARG A 112 -0.83 -0.86 -17.74
C ARG A 112 -0.72 -1.45 -19.14
N GLY A 113 -0.64 -2.79 -19.19
CA GLY A 113 -0.50 -3.52 -20.46
C GLY A 113 0.92 -3.57 -21.02
N SER A 114 1.93 -3.00 -20.34
CA SER A 114 3.32 -3.23 -20.69
C SER A 114 3.70 -4.69 -20.45
N TYR A 115 4.53 -5.25 -21.33
CA TYR A 115 5.00 -6.64 -21.24
C TYR A 115 5.78 -6.94 -19.94
N ALA A 116 6.37 -5.93 -19.31
CA ALA A 116 7.14 -6.07 -18.08
C ALA A 116 6.28 -5.96 -16.81
N VAL A 117 5.03 -5.53 -16.92
CA VAL A 117 4.13 -5.21 -15.81
C VAL A 117 3.07 -6.29 -15.62
N ALA A 118 3.04 -6.87 -14.42
CA ALA A 118 2.02 -7.83 -14.03
C ALA A 118 0.68 -7.14 -13.65
N GLY A 119 0.73 -5.84 -13.34
CA GLY A 119 -0.45 -5.04 -12.96
C GLY A 119 -0.17 -4.13 -11.77
N GLY A 120 -1.21 -3.83 -10.99
CA GLY A 120 -1.08 -3.16 -9.70
C GLY A 120 -0.81 -4.16 -8.57
N ALA A 121 -0.69 -3.66 -7.33
CA ALA A 121 -0.46 -4.47 -6.13
C ALA A 121 -1.52 -5.58 -5.96
N GLY A 122 -2.76 -5.30 -6.35
CA GLY A 122 -3.87 -6.27 -6.30
C GLY A 122 -3.70 -7.51 -7.19
N SER A 123 -2.74 -7.50 -8.12
CA SER A 123 -2.39 -8.71 -8.90
C SER A 123 -1.63 -9.76 -8.08
N THR A 124 -1.06 -9.35 -6.94
CA THR A 124 -0.19 -10.20 -6.11
C THR A 124 -0.68 -10.29 -4.67
N LEU A 125 -1.21 -9.20 -4.11
CA LEU A 125 -1.57 -9.05 -2.71
C LEU A 125 -3.01 -8.61 -2.52
N PRO A 126 -3.64 -8.92 -1.37
CA PRO A 126 -4.94 -8.38 -1.00
C PRO A 126 -4.78 -6.90 -0.60
N VAL A 127 -5.13 -5.97 -1.47
CA VAL A 127 -5.06 -4.54 -1.20
C VAL A 127 -6.22 -4.12 -0.30
N ASP A 128 -5.91 -3.57 0.87
CA ASP A 128 -6.89 -3.09 1.85
C ASP A 128 -7.26 -1.62 1.63
N LEU A 129 -6.29 -0.80 1.20
CA LEU A 129 -6.47 0.62 0.95
C LEU A 129 -5.77 1.04 -0.33
N ALA A 130 -6.45 1.87 -1.14
CA ALA A 130 -5.90 2.45 -2.36
C ALA A 130 -5.91 3.99 -2.25
N ILE A 131 -4.73 4.61 -2.39
CA ILE A 131 -4.56 6.07 -2.37
C ILE A 131 -4.27 6.53 -3.80
N ARG A 132 -5.25 7.13 -4.45
CA ARG A 132 -5.16 7.56 -5.84
C ARG A 132 -4.35 8.84 -6.01
N GLY A 133 -3.72 8.97 -7.18
CA GLY A 133 -2.95 10.12 -7.62
C GLY A 133 -1.70 9.71 -8.39
N CYS A 134 -1.14 10.63 -9.16
CA CYS A 134 0.08 10.38 -9.92
C CYS A 134 1.04 11.61 -9.87
N PRO A 135 1.72 11.82 -8.74
CA PRO A 135 1.56 11.18 -7.42
C PRO A 135 0.39 11.77 -6.61
N PRO A 136 -0.12 11.07 -5.58
CA PRO A 136 -0.97 11.69 -4.57
C PRO A 136 -0.12 12.65 -3.73
N THR A 137 -0.70 13.75 -3.27
CA THR A 137 0.02 14.73 -2.45
C THR A 137 0.32 14.18 -1.05
N ALA A 138 1.37 14.70 -0.40
CA ALA A 138 1.74 14.35 0.97
C ALA A 138 0.55 14.49 1.94
N ARG A 139 -0.29 15.51 1.76
CA ARG A 139 -1.50 15.72 2.56
C ARG A 139 -2.52 14.59 2.37
N GLN A 140 -2.81 14.23 1.12
CA GLN A 140 -3.71 13.11 0.81
C GLN A 140 -3.23 11.78 1.41
N ILE A 141 -1.91 11.55 1.37
CA ILE A 141 -1.29 10.36 1.98
C ILE A 141 -1.52 10.36 3.50
N LEU A 142 -1.24 11.47 4.18
CA LEU A 142 -1.43 11.61 5.62
C LEU A 142 -2.91 11.44 6.01
N ASP A 143 -3.82 12.08 5.29
CA ASP A 143 -5.26 12.02 5.59
C ASP A 143 -5.80 10.59 5.38
N ALA A 144 -5.34 9.89 4.34
CA ALA A 144 -5.75 8.52 4.07
C ALA A 144 -5.21 7.52 5.10
N LEU A 145 -3.96 7.69 5.57
CA LEU A 145 -3.34 6.82 6.56
C LEU A 145 -3.74 7.20 7.99
N GLY A 146 -3.93 8.49 8.27
CA GLY A 146 -4.23 9.00 9.61
C GLY A 146 -5.70 8.96 10.02
N GLY A 147 -6.59 8.53 9.15
CA GLY A 147 -8.02 8.40 9.48
C GLY A 147 -8.84 9.70 9.50
N ASP A 148 -8.24 10.84 9.21
CA ASP A 148 -8.96 12.10 9.05
C ASP A 148 -9.50 12.23 7.61
N THR A 149 -10.61 11.57 7.34
CA THR A 149 -11.36 11.76 6.11
C THR A 149 -12.22 13.01 6.20
N THR A 150 -11.63 14.20 6.16
CA THR A 150 -12.38 15.37 5.71
C THR A 150 -12.43 15.30 4.18
N PRO A 151 -13.63 15.22 3.58
CA PRO A 151 -13.72 15.23 2.13
C PRO A 151 -13.18 16.56 1.63
N VAL A 152 -12.14 16.50 0.80
CA VAL A 152 -11.68 17.66 0.06
C VAL A 152 -12.71 17.92 -1.03
N SER A 153 -13.48 18.99 -0.83
CA SER A 153 -14.40 19.55 -1.82
C SER A 153 -13.67 20.11 -3.02
#